data_f3ef44c03ba1b30f0541d7facf7ffebe
#
_entry.id   f3ef44c03ba1b30f0541d7facf7ffebe
#
_cell.length_a   1.000
_cell.length_b   1.000
_cell.length_c   1.000
_cell.angle_alpha   90.00
_cell.angle_beta   90.00
_cell.angle_gamma   90.00
#
_symmetry.space_group_name_H-M   'P 1'
#
loop_
_entity.id
_entity.type
_entity.pdbx_description
1 polymer ?
#
loop_
_entity_poly.entity_id
_entity_poly.type
_entity_poly.pdbx_seq_one_letter_code
_entity_poly.pdbx_strand_id
1 'polypeptide(L)'
;MNYYVLFCQSLKIDKLYQVFNSKEGVEAFIPKMERYIRSKDMIVLINMFPGYLFIKTKMNQIEFDTFLLLMNEQRDGIIRELKKDEVSALTQEEIYLLDNLLDDEYLLRMSKLRAGHLQQNRHKWCFSRCF
;
A
#
# COMPACT_ATOMS: atom_id res chain seq x y z
N MET A 1 -5.45 13.15 5.85
CA MET A 1 -4.90 11.79 6.05
C MET A 1 -3.53 11.67 5.40
N ASN A 2 -2.63 10.99 6.08
CA ASN A 2 -1.31 10.69 5.53
C ASN A 2 -1.23 9.19 5.21
N TYR A 3 -0.46 8.87 4.18
CA TYR A 3 -0.26 7.49 3.74
C TYR A 3 1.22 7.15 3.85
N TYR A 4 1.49 6.02 4.46
CA TYR A 4 2.85 5.49 4.63
C TYR A 4 2.94 4.12 4.01
N VAL A 5 4.13 3.73 3.58
CA VAL A 5 4.35 2.44 2.94
C VAL A 5 5.44 1.69 3.67
N LEU A 6 5.17 0.45 4.04
CA LEU A 6 6.12 -0.42 4.73
C LEU A 6 6.47 -1.60 3.82
N PHE A 7 7.76 -1.93 3.76
CA PHE A 7 8.20 -3.14 3.10
C PHE A 7 8.29 -4.25 4.15
N CYS A 8 7.58 -5.34 3.91
CA CYS A 8 7.39 -6.40 4.89
C CYS A 8 7.77 -7.75 4.32
N GLN A 9 8.08 -8.70 5.22
CA GLN A 9 8.27 -10.08 4.83
C GLN A 9 6.95 -10.66 4.34
N SER A 10 6.97 -11.32 3.19
CA SER A 10 5.75 -11.80 2.55
C SER A 10 4.96 -12.79 3.41
N LEU A 11 5.65 -13.58 4.22
CA LEU A 11 4.99 -14.54 5.11
C LEU A 11 4.34 -13.89 6.32
N LYS A 12 4.68 -12.64 6.62
CA LYS A 12 4.18 -11.93 7.81
C LYS A 12 3.28 -10.75 7.49
N ILE A 13 3.12 -10.43 6.21
CA ILE A 13 2.37 -9.24 5.82
C ILE A 13 0.89 -9.33 6.23
N ASP A 14 0.28 -10.51 6.15
CA ASP A 14 -1.13 -10.67 6.54
C ASP A 14 -1.31 -10.47 8.04
N LYS A 15 -0.36 -10.95 8.83
CA LYS A 15 -0.37 -10.72 10.27
C LYS A 15 -0.24 -9.25 10.59
N LEU A 16 0.68 -8.56 9.92
CA LEU A 16 0.88 -7.13 10.10
C LEU A 16 -0.37 -6.33 9.69
N TYR A 17 -1.00 -6.71 8.61
CA TYR A 17 -2.25 -6.12 8.18
C TYR A 17 -3.30 -6.18 9.30
N GLN A 18 -3.45 -7.32 9.93
CA GLN A 18 -4.41 -7.47 11.03
C GLN A 18 -4.00 -6.67 12.27
N VAL A 19 -2.72 -6.66 12.59
CA VAL A 19 -2.21 -5.91 13.74
C VAL A 19 -2.48 -4.42 13.58
N PHE A 20 -2.15 -3.85 12.41
CA PHE A 20 -2.38 -2.44 12.18
C PHE A 20 -3.87 -2.09 12.19
N ASN A 21 -4.71 -2.92 11.60
CA ASN A 21 -6.14 -2.65 11.58
C ASN A 21 -6.81 -2.83 12.94
N SER A 22 -6.14 -3.46 13.89
CA SER A 22 -6.61 -3.53 15.27
C SER A 22 -6.31 -2.27 16.07
N LYS A 23 -5.47 -1.38 15.54
CA LYS A 23 -5.09 -0.13 16.20
C LYS A 23 -6.08 0.97 15.85
N GLU A 24 -6.45 1.77 16.86
CA GLU A 24 -7.34 2.89 16.63
C GLU A 24 -6.65 3.98 15.82
N GLY A 25 -7.38 4.55 14.86
CA GLY A 25 -6.87 5.64 14.04
C GLY A 25 -5.91 5.23 12.95
N VAL A 26 -5.75 3.93 12.73
CA VAL A 26 -4.85 3.39 11.71
C VAL A 26 -5.62 2.41 10.82
N GLU A 27 -5.49 2.58 9.52
CA GLU A 27 -6.06 1.66 8.55
C GLU A 27 -4.94 1.15 7.66
N ALA A 28 -4.78 -0.17 7.62
CA ALA A 28 -3.81 -0.81 6.73
C ALA A 28 -4.52 -1.40 5.54
N PHE A 29 -3.89 -1.33 4.37
CA PHE A 29 -4.44 -1.97 3.18
C PHE A 29 -3.31 -2.48 2.28
N ILE A 30 -3.66 -3.48 1.48
CA ILE A 30 -2.76 -4.08 0.51
C ILE A 30 -3.43 -3.93 -0.85
N PRO A 31 -2.99 -2.99 -1.69
CA PRO A 31 -3.61 -2.77 -2.99
C PRO A 31 -3.52 -4.03 -3.85
N LYS A 32 -4.65 -4.40 -4.44
CA LYS A 32 -4.74 -5.57 -5.32
C LYS A 32 -5.34 -5.16 -6.65
N MET A 33 -5.07 -5.94 -7.66
CA MET A 33 -5.64 -5.72 -8.99
C MET A 33 -6.24 -7.00 -9.52
N GLU A 34 -7.26 -6.86 -10.36
CA GLU A 34 -7.84 -7.98 -11.07
C GLU A 34 -6.93 -8.35 -12.25
N ARG A 35 -6.73 -9.65 -12.44
CA ARG A 35 -5.98 -10.17 -13.57
C ARG A 35 -6.73 -11.32 -14.20
N TYR A 36 -6.87 -11.27 -15.52
CA TYR A 36 -7.50 -12.35 -16.27
C TYR A 36 -6.47 -13.42 -16.62
N ILE A 37 -6.79 -14.67 -16.27
CA ILE A 37 -5.95 -15.81 -16.61
C ILE A 37 -6.60 -16.57 -17.75
N ARG A 38 -6.02 -16.42 -18.94
CA ARG A 38 -6.59 -16.97 -20.18
C ARG A 38 -6.72 -18.50 -20.13
N SER A 39 -5.72 -19.18 -19.60
CA SER A 39 -5.71 -20.64 -19.55
C SER A 39 -6.83 -21.22 -18.69
N LYS A 40 -7.31 -20.48 -17.70
CA LYS A 40 -8.37 -20.91 -16.79
C LYS A 40 -9.68 -20.17 -16.99
N ASP A 41 -9.68 -19.20 -17.90
CA ASP A 41 -10.84 -18.33 -18.18
C ASP A 41 -11.45 -17.79 -16.89
N MET A 42 -10.60 -17.19 -16.05
CA MET A 42 -11.06 -16.66 -14.77
C MET A 42 -10.29 -15.40 -14.41
N ILE A 43 -10.92 -14.57 -13.56
CA ILE A 43 -10.31 -13.37 -13.02
C ILE A 43 -9.85 -13.69 -11.61
N VAL A 44 -8.61 -13.34 -11.31
CA VAL A 44 -8.02 -13.52 -9.97
C VAL A 44 -7.53 -12.18 -9.46
N LEU A 45 -7.42 -12.08 -8.13
CA LEU A 45 -6.83 -10.90 -7.49
C LEU A 45 -5.36 -11.17 -7.21
N ILE A 46 -4.52 -10.22 -7.60
CA ILE A 46 -3.08 -10.28 -7.31
C ILE A 46 -2.66 -9.00 -6.62
N ASN A 47 -1.60 -9.08 -5.83
CA ASN A 47 -1.05 -7.90 -5.18
C ASN A 47 -0.38 -7.01 -6.22
N MET A 48 -0.71 -5.71 -6.21
CA MET A 48 -0.06 -4.75 -7.11
C MET A 48 1.39 -4.53 -6.71
N PHE A 49 1.68 -4.55 -5.42
CA PHE A 49 3.02 -4.32 -4.88
C PHE A 49 3.34 -5.40 -3.86
N PRO A 50 3.84 -6.57 -4.31
CA PRO A 50 4.14 -7.66 -3.39
C PRO A 50 5.12 -7.23 -2.31
N GLY A 51 4.78 -7.52 -1.06
CA GLY A 51 5.62 -7.17 0.07
C GLY A 51 5.39 -5.79 0.65
N TYR A 52 4.54 -4.97 0.04
CA TYR A 52 4.28 -3.62 0.53
C TYR A 52 2.94 -3.54 1.23
N LEU A 53 2.96 -2.95 2.43
CA LEU A 53 1.77 -2.69 3.22
C LEU A 53 1.56 -1.19 3.31
N PHE A 54 0.37 -0.72 2.95
CA PHE A 54 0.05 0.69 2.96
C PHE A 54 -0.71 1.03 4.23
N ILE A 55 -0.34 2.14 4.87
CA ILE A 55 -0.95 2.60 6.11
C ILE A 55 -1.56 3.98 5.89
N LYS A 56 -2.82 4.12 6.25
CA LYS A 56 -3.55 5.37 6.18
C LYS A 56 -3.85 5.84 7.59
N THR A 57 -3.40 7.03 7.94
CA THR A 57 -3.55 7.56 9.30
C THR A 57 -3.44 9.08 9.31
N LYS A 58 -3.90 9.69 10.39
CA LYS A 58 -3.75 11.13 10.60
C LYS A 58 -2.40 11.51 11.20
N MET A 59 -1.63 10.53 11.64
CA MET A 59 -0.32 10.80 12.24
C MET A 59 0.64 11.45 11.26
N ASN A 60 1.42 12.42 11.75
CA ASN A 60 2.52 12.97 10.96
C ASN A 60 3.72 12.02 10.98
N GLN A 61 4.80 12.37 10.31
CA GLN A 61 5.97 11.50 10.18
C GLN A 61 6.56 11.13 11.54
N ILE A 62 6.69 12.10 12.42
CA ILE A 62 7.29 11.88 13.75
C ILE A 62 6.39 10.97 14.59
N GLU A 63 5.10 11.25 14.56
CA GLU A 63 4.12 10.44 15.30
C GLU A 63 4.10 9.00 14.79
N PHE A 64 4.16 8.82 13.47
CA PHE A 64 4.15 7.50 12.88
C PHE A 64 5.42 6.72 13.21
N ASP A 65 6.57 7.37 13.14
CA ASP A 65 7.84 6.73 13.49
C ASP A 65 7.84 6.29 14.95
N THR A 66 7.33 7.14 15.85
CA THR A 66 7.19 6.81 17.26
C THR A 66 6.22 5.63 17.46
N PHE A 67 5.11 5.65 16.74
CA PHE A 67 4.13 4.57 16.78
C PHE A 67 4.78 3.23 16.40
N LEU A 68 5.58 3.20 15.34
CA LEU A 68 6.27 1.98 14.94
C LEU A 68 7.25 1.48 16.01
N LEU A 69 7.98 2.40 16.65
CA LEU A 69 8.91 2.03 17.70
C LEU A 69 8.20 1.44 18.92
N LEU A 70 7.01 1.96 19.23
CA LEU A 70 6.23 1.50 20.39
C LEU A 70 5.55 0.15 20.16
N MET A 71 5.49 -0.32 18.93
CA MET A 71 4.87 -1.62 18.63
C MET A 71 5.67 -2.80 19.18
N ASN A 72 6.96 -2.61 19.42
CA ASN A 72 7.84 -3.65 19.95
C ASN A 72 7.77 -4.95 19.11
N GLU A 73 7.34 -6.05 19.74
CA GLU A 73 7.27 -7.35 19.06
C GLU A 73 6.25 -7.40 17.93
N GLN A 74 5.23 -6.54 17.98
CA GLN A 74 4.18 -6.53 16.95
C GLN A 74 4.69 -6.06 15.59
N ARG A 75 5.85 -5.39 15.57
CA ARG A 75 6.45 -4.94 14.32
C ARG A 75 7.26 -6.03 13.60
N ASP A 76 7.32 -7.22 14.15
CA ASP A 76 8.02 -8.34 13.52
C ASP A 76 7.46 -8.59 12.13
N GLY A 77 8.36 -8.68 11.16
CA GLY A 77 7.99 -8.80 9.75
C GLY A 77 8.13 -7.51 8.96
N ILE A 78 8.23 -6.36 9.62
CA ILE A 78 8.52 -5.10 8.95
C ILE A 78 10.02 -5.05 8.65
N ILE A 79 10.38 -4.99 7.37
CA ILE A 79 11.77 -4.90 6.97
C ILE A 79 12.24 -3.46 7.04
N ARG A 80 11.44 -2.55 6.47
CA ARG A 80 11.76 -1.11 6.51
C ARG A 80 10.54 -0.28 6.13
N GLU A 81 10.57 0.98 6.52
CA GLU A 81 9.64 1.99 6.06
C GLU A 81 10.23 2.62 4.80
N LEU A 82 9.42 2.77 3.75
CA LEU A 82 9.90 3.40 2.52
C LEU A 82 10.00 4.91 2.74
N LYS A 83 11.19 5.44 2.56
CA LYS A 83 11.47 6.87 2.77
C LYS A 83 12.23 7.45 1.60
N LYS A 84 11.93 8.71 1.31
CA LYS A 84 12.70 9.54 0.39
C LYS A 84 13.08 10.80 1.16
N ASP A 85 14.39 11.06 1.30
CA ASP A 85 14.90 12.20 2.07
C ASP A 85 14.36 12.23 3.50
N GLU A 86 14.31 11.06 4.14
CA GLU A 86 13.82 10.85 5.50
C GLU A 86 12.34 11.09 5.70
N VAL A 87 11.58 11.26 4.61
CA VAL A 87 10.12 11.39 4.65
C VAL A 87 9.49 10.20 3.96
N SER A 88 8.61 9.50 4.67
CA SER A 88 7.94 8.32 4.12
C SER A 88 6.50 8.60 3.69
N ALA A 89 5.90 9.68 4.15
CA ALA A 89 4.53 10.00 3.76
C ALA A 89 4.42 10.19 2.26
N LEU A 90 3.41 9.59 1.67
CA LEU A 90 3.13 9.78 0.24
C LEU A 90 2.76 11.24 -0.02
N THR A 91 3.14 11.73 -1.19
CA THR A 91 2.78 13.08 -1.60
C THR A 91 1.28 13.14 -1.91
N GLN A 92 0.72 14.36 -1.95
CA GLN A 92 -0.68 14.54 -2.32
C GLN A 92 -0.97 13.99 -3.72
N GLU A 93 -0.03 14.13 -4.63
CA GLU A 93 -0.16 13.60 -5.98
C GLU A 93 -0.25 12.08 -5.97
N GLU A 94 0.58 11.41 -5.19
CA GLU A 94 0.56 9.96 -5.06
C GLU A 94 -0.74 9.47 -4.43
N ILE A 95 -1.23 10.16 -3.40
CA ILE A 95 -2.50 9.85 -2.76
C ILE A 95 -3.65 9.99 -3.76
N TYR A 96 -3.63 11.06 -4.54
CA TYR A 96 -4.65 11.29 -5.56
C TYR A 96 -4.68 10.15 -6.58
N LEU A 97 -3.52 9.68 -7.00
CA LEU A 97 -3.43 8.55 -7.93
C LEU A 97 -4.03 7.28 -7.32
N LEU A 98 -3.71 6.98 -6.07
CA LEU A 98 -4.26 5.82 -5.39
C LEU A 98 -5.78 5.90 -5.28
N ASP A 99 -6.30 7.06 -4.86
CA ASP A 99 -7.74 7.25 -4.70
C ASP A 99 -8.50 7.10 -6.01
N ASN A 100 -7.87 7.47 -7.13
CA ASN A 100 -8.51 7.37 -8.44
C ASN A 100 -8.37 5.99 -9.09
N LEU A 101 -7.33 5.23 -8.74
CA LEU A 101 -7.10 3.91 -9.32
C LEU A 101 -7.82 2.81 -8.55
N LEU A 102 -7.90 2.93 -7.25
CA LEU A 102 -8.46 1.88 -6.39
C LEU A 102 -9.91 2.21 -6.02
N ASP A 103 -10.72 1.17 -5.87
CA ASP A 103 -12.08 1.33 -5.36
C ASP A 103 -12.09 1.35 -3.82
N ASP A 104 -13.29 1.33 -3.22
CA ASP A 104 -13.43 1.38 -1.75
C ASP A 104 -12.83 0.17 -1.05
N GLU A 105 -12.62 -0.92 -1.78
CA GLU A 105 -11.99 -2.13 -1.26
C GLU A 105 -10.49 -2.19 -1.57
N TYR A 106 -9.91 -1.08 -2.05
CA TYR A 106 -8.50 -0.97 -2.45
C TYR A 106 -8.15 -1.92 -3.60
N LEU A 107 -9.07 -2.09 -4.55
CA LEU A 107 -8.89 -2.94 -5.72
C LEU A 107 -8.83 -2.10 -6.99
N LEU A 108 -7.90 -2.46 -7.88
CA LEU A 108 -7.87 -1.93 -9.24
C LEU A 108 -8.61 -2.91 -10.14
N ARG A 109 -9.75 -2.47 -10.66
CA ARG A 109 -10.60 -3.30 -11.48
C ARG A 109 -10.17 -3.29 -12.95
N MET A 110 -10.43 -4.37 -13.65
CA MET A 110 -10.10 -4.51 -15.08
C MET A 110 -10.73 -3.41 -15.94
N SER A 111 -11.89 -2.91 -15.54
CA SER A 111 -12.56 -1.84 -16.28
C SER A 111 -11.72 -0.58 -16.36
N LYS A 112 -10.97 -0.26 -15.31
CA LYS A 112 -10.07 0.90 -15.30
C LYS A 112 -8.84 0.68 -16.16
N LEU A 113 -8.34 -0.55 -16.22
CA LEU A 113 -7.24 -0.91 -17.11
C LEU A 113 -7.63 -0.71 -18.57
N ARG A 114 -8.86 -1.09 -18.94
CA ARG A 114 -9.38 -0.93 -20.29
C ARG A 114 -9.52 0.54 -20.68
N ALA A 115 -9.77 1.40 -19.72
CA ALA A 115 -9.85 2.83 -19.97
C ALA A 115 -8.49 3.50 -20.14
N GLY A 116 -7.39 2.74 -19.98
CA GLY A 116 -6.05 3.27 -20.21
C GLY A 116 -5.48 4.10 -19.08
N HIS A 117 -6.18 4.24 -17.99
CA HIS A 117 -5.71 5.05 -16.86
C HIS A 117 -4.36 4.59 -16.32
N LEU A 118 -4.19 3.29 -16.22
CA LEU A 118 -2.98 2.72 -15.67
C LEU A 118 -1.75 3.05 -16.53
N GLN A 119 -1.89 3.01 -17.83
CA GLN A 119 -0.76 3.26 -18.74
C GLN A 119 -0.20 4.66 -18.57
N GLN A 120 -1.06 5.66 -18.43
CA GLN A 120 -0.62 7.04 -18.28
C GLN A 120 0.09 7.30 -16.98
N ASN A 121 -0.33 6.60 -15.93
CA ASN A 121 0.13 6.87 -14.58
C ASN A 121 1.17 5.88 -14.08
N ARG A 122 1.38 4.80 -14.80
CA ARG A 122 2.24 3.70 -14.36
C ARG A 122 3.63 4.15 -13.92
N HIS A 123 4.28 4.98 -14.70
CA HIS A 123 5.64 5.42 -14.41
C HIS A 123 5.69 6.33 -13.17
N LYS A 124 4.73 7.23 -13.05
CA LYS A 124 4.65 8.12 -11.91
C LYS A 124 4.36 7.36 -10.63
N TRP A 125 3.65 6.27 -10.78
CA TRP A 125 3.16 5.50 -9.65
C TRP A 125 4.12 4.44 -9.18
N CYS A 126 5.21 4.23 -9.87
CA CYS A 126 6.21 3.25 -9.49
C CYS A 126 6.90 3.55 -8.17
N PHE A 127 6.45 4.56 -7.43
CA PHE A 127 7.05 4.91 -6.16
C PHE A 127 8.54 5.10 -6.31
N SER A 128 8.94 6.14 -7.03
CA SER A 128 10.34 6.45 -7.23
C SER A 128 11.14 6.47 -5.93
N ARG A 129 10.46 6.69 -4.81
CA ARG A 129 11.08 6.64 -3.49
C ARG A 129 11.46 5.23 -3.06
N CYS A 130 10.94 4.19 -3.71
CA CYS A 130 11.24 2.81 -3.39
C CYS A 130 12.53 2.35 -4.05
N PHE A 131 12.89 3.02 -5.09
CA PHE A 131 13.97 2.64 -5.98
C PHE A 131 14.88 3.83 -6.25
#